data_2c9dd1a41d80ea64fac7f9dbe8d3a5ea
#
_entry.id   2c9dd1a41d80ea64fac7f9dbe8d3a5ea
#
_cell.length_a   1.000
_cell.length_b   1.000
_cell.length_c   1.000
_cell.angle_alpha   90.00
_cell.angle_beta   90.00
_cell.angle_gamma   90.00
#
_symmetry.space_group_name_H-M   'P 1'
#
loop_
_entity.id
_entity.type
_entity.pdbx_description
1 polymer ?
#
loop_
_entity_poly.entity_id
_entity_poly.type
_entity_poly.pdbx_seq_one_letter_code
_entity_poly.pdbx_strand_id
1 'polypeptide(L)'
;DKTAPQLSAIFEGSINEDKVYSKHGDSLQLSWQKVELESGLKRAYIGLGSDSGLVDVVNWTMASGDDESSLTSINLQNNSKYYGSIYLEDNVGNISDSLWGNGITIDLVPPVVGDVWDGFLDEDIDYTADSTQLFMRWKDFTDNQAIDYYETSIGTNNDTINIANWQRSNFSDNMQI
;
A
#
# COMPACT_ATOMS: atom_id res chain seq x y z
N ASP A 1 13.91 -30.52 -20.56
CA ASP A 1 12.73 -29.95 -19.90
C ASP A 1 11.70 -29.51 -20.94
N LYS A 2 10.44 -29.82 -20.71
CA LYS A 2 9.28 -29.41 -21.52
C LYS A 2 8.14 -28.81 -20.64
N THR A 3 8.46 -28.61 -19.37
CA THR A 3 7.52 -28.10 -18.39
C THR A 3 7.63 -26.59 -18.32
N ALA A 4 6.54 -25.87 -18.53
CA ALA A 4 6.51 -24.43 -18.36
C ALA A 4 6.58 -24.03 -16.87
N PRO A 5 7.21 -22.89 -16.54
CA PRO A 5 7.17 -22.34 -15.19
C PRO A 5 5.73 -22.16 -14.70
N GLN A 6 5.53 -22.20 -13.38
CA GLN A 6 4.23 -21.97 -12.79
C GLN A 6 4.28 -20.80 -11.80
N LEU A 7 3.21 -20.01 -11.81
CA LEU A 7 2.94 -18.94 -10.86
C LEU A 7 1.85 -19.38 -9.89
N SER A 8 2.00 -19.04 -8.62
CA SER A 8 0.99 -19.32 -7.59
C SER A 8 0.28 -18.08 -7.09
N ALA A 9 0.93 -16.92 -7.13
CA ALA A 9 0.33 -15.64 -6.72
C ALA A 9 1.05 -14.45 -7.38
N ILE A 10 0.33 -13.35 -7.52
CA ILE A 10 0.83 -12.01 -7.80
C ILE A 10 0.23 -11.04 -6.81
N PHE A 11 0.99 -10.03 -6.39
CA PHE A 11 0.59 -9.01 -5.43
C PHE A 11 0.90 -7.62 -6.01
N GLU A 12 -0.03 -6.70 -5.88
CA GLU A 12 0.19 -5.28 -6.07
C GLU A 12 0.79 -4.68 -4.79
N GLY A 13 2.10 -4.87 -4.61
CA GLY A 13 2.87 -4.51 -3.42
C GLY A 13 4.08 -5.41 -3.21
N SER A 14 4.55 -5.49 -1.97
CA SER A 14 5.62 -6.40 -1.55
C SER A 14 5.11 -7.84 -1.50
N ILE A 15 6.03 -8.80 -1.52
CA ILE A 15 5.66 -10.22 -1.45
C ILE A 15 4.82 -10.53 -0.19
N ASN A 16 3.70 -11.20 -0.37
CA ASN A 16 2.68 -11.49 0.64
C ASN A 16 1.95 -10.25 1.22
N GLU A 17 2.14 -9.06 0.64
CA GLU A 17 1.43 -7.85 1.01
C GLU A 17 0.70 -7.30 -0.22
N ASP A 18 -0.54 -7.73 -0.39
CA ASP A 18 -1.38 -7.29 -1.49
C ASP A 18 -2.11 -6.00 -1.10
N LYS A 19 -1.73 -4.88 -1.72
CA LYS A 19 -2.26 -3.56 -1.40
C LYS A 19 -3.56 -3.29 -2.13
N VAL A 20 -4.53 -2.74 -1.43
CA VAL A 20 -5.79 -2.29 -2.01
C VAL A 20 -5.66 -0.87 -2.59
N TYR A 21 -4.81 -0.03 -1.96
CA TYR A 21 -4.59 1.37 -2.33
C TYR A 21 -3.12 1.71 -2.45
N SER A 22 -2.80 2.65 -3.36
CA SER A 22 -1.47 3.25 -3.50
C SER A 22 -1.56 4.76 -3.60
N LYS A 23 -0.72 5.46 -2.83
CA LYS A 23 -0.52 6.91 -2.92
C LYS A 23 0.48 7.34 -4.01
N HIS A 24 1.01 6.40 -4.79
CA HIS A 24 1.99 6.66 -5.83
C HIS A 24 1.33 6.59 -7.21
N GLY A 25 1.31 7.72 -7.92
CA GLY A 25 0.79 7.80 -9.28
C GLY A 25 1.84 7.59 -10.37
N ASP A 26 3.12 7.54 -10.01
CA ASP A 26 4.27 7.46 -10.91
C ASP A 26 5.01 6.12 -10.87
N SER A 27 4.63 5.26 -9.95
CA SER A 27 5.27 3.97 -9.75
C SER A 27 4.31 2.95 -9.13
N LEU A 28 4.56 1.67 -9.43
CA LEU A 28 3.85 0.54 -8.83
C LEU A 28 4.80 -0.64 -8.67
N GLN A 29 4.87 -1.19 -7.47
CA GLN A 29 5.59 -2.42 -7.18
C GLN A 29 4.66 -3.60 -7.41
N LEU A 30 5.16 -4.61 -8.11
CA LEU A 30 4.56 -5.92 -8.27
C LEU A 30 5.50 -6.97 -7.68
N SER A 31 4.94 -7.95 -7.00
CA SER A 31 5.68 -9.12 -6.53
C SER A 31 4.89 -10.40 -6.80
N TRP A 32 5.56 -11.54 -6.83
CA TRP A 32 4.93 -12.81 -7.20
C TRP A 32 5.57 -14.00 -6.50
N GLN A 33 4.80 -15.06 -6.44
CA GLN A 33 5.29 -16.37 -6.02
C GLN A 33 5.29 -17.33 -7.19
N LYS A 34 6.42 -17.99 -7.37
CA LYS A 34 6.62 -19.04 -8.36
C LYS A 34 6.69 -20.41 -7.70
N VAL A 35 6.16 -21.41 -8.39
CA VAL A 35 6.33 -22.80 -8.04
C VAL A 35 7.63 -23.28 -8.70
N GLU A 36 8.17 -24.37 -8.21
CA GLU A 36 9.43 -24.95 -8.65
C GLU A 36 9.58 -25.01 -10.18
N LEU A 37 10.82 -24.77 -10.64
CA LEU A 37 11.21 -24.69 -12.03
C LEU A 37 12.32 -25.72 -12.29
N GLU A 38 12.02 -26.75 -13.09
CA GLU A 38 13.01 -27.81 -13.41
C GLU A 38 14.27 -27.27 -14.04
N SER A 39 14.13 -26.33 -14.98
CA SER A 39 15.28 -25.72 -15.68
C SER A 39 15.72 -24.38 -15.09
N GLY A 40 15.03 -23.90 -14.05
CA GLY A 40 15.24 -22.61 -13.42
C GLY A 40 14.66 -21.43 -14.21
N LEU A 41 14.47 -20.30 -13.52
CA LEU A 41 13.95 -19.07 -14.11
C LEU A 41 15.01 -18.41 -14.98
N LYS A 42 14.66 -18.04 -16.21
CA LYS A 42 15.47 -17.18 -17.07
C LYS A 42 15.10 -15.72 -16.89
N ARG A 43 13.81 -15.42 -16.91
CA ARG A 43 13.27 -14.06 -16.70
C ARG A 43 11.78 -14.06 -16.39
N ALA A 44 11.34 -12.98 -15.77
CA ALA A 44 9.94 -12.65 -15.60
C ALA A 44 9.58 -11.43 -16.47
N TYR A 45 8.34 -11.37 -16.92
CA TYR A 45 7.78 -10.23 -17.63
C TYR A 45 6.54 -9.75 -16.88
N ILE A 46 6.48 -8.44 -16.64
CA ILE A 46 5.37 -7.78 -15.95
C ILE A 46 4.69 -6.80 -16.88
N GLY A 47 3.40 -6.58 -16.65
CA GLY A 47 2.58 -5.60 -17.34
C GLY A 47 1.56 -4.96 -16.41
N LEU A 48 0.88 -3.93 -16.88
CA LEU A 48 -0.16 -3.23 -16.14
C LEU A 48 -1.32 -2.89 -17.06
N GLY A 49 -2.51 -3.20 -16.62
CA GLY A 49 -3.74 -2.93 -17.37
C GLY A 49 -4.72 -2.03 -16.64
N SER A 50 -5.58 -1.35 -17.39
CA SER A 50 -6.74 -0.61 -16.88
C SER A 50 -7.91 -1.54 -16.49
N ASP A 51 -7.85 -2.79 -16.89
CA ASP A 51 -8.78 -3.85 -16.51
C ASP A 51 -8.03 -5.19 -16.41
N SER A 52 -8.62 -6.15 -15.71
CA SER A 52 -8.05 -7.50 -15.58
C SER A 52 -7.96 -8.16 -16.97
N GLY A 53 -6.78 -8.71 -17.27
CA GLY A 53 -6.50 -9.32 -18.57
C GLY A 53 -5.91 -8.37 -19.60
N LEU A 54 -5.78 -7.08 -19.32
CA LEU A 54 -5.17 -6.10 -20.22
C LEU A 54 -3.74 -5.72 -19.79
N VAL A 55 -2.95 -5.24 -20.75
CA VAL A 55 -1.62 -4.63 -20.56
C VAL A 55 -1.51 -3.33 -21.37
N ASP A 56 -2.57 -2.53 -21.31
CA ASP A 56 -2.76 -1.31 -22.10
C ASP A 56 -2.16 -0.06 -21.44
N VAL A 57 -1.82 -0.13 -20.14
CA VAL A 57 -1.15 0.94 -19.40
C VAL A 57 0.36 0.79 -19.47
N VAL A 58 0.88 -0.39 -19.17
CA VAL A 58 2.28 -0.77 -19.40
C VAL A 58 2.29 -2.12 -20.12
N ASN A 59 2.80 -2.13 -21.35
CA ASN A 59 2.96 -3.37 -22.09
C ASN A 59 4.01 -4.27 -21.41
N TRP A 60 4.01 -5.55 -21.73
CA TRP A 60 4.96 -6.53 -21.21
C TRP A 60 6.38 -5.99 -21.22
N THR A 61 6.98 -5.89 -20.05
CA THR A 61 8.35 -5.43 -19.85
C THR A 61 9.10 -6.42 -18.95
N MET A 62 10.39 -6.56 -19.17
CA MET A 62 11.22 -7.47 -18.38
C MET A 62 11.32 -6.95 -16.93
N ALA A 63 11.05 -7.81 -15.98
CA ALA A 63 11.20 -7.52 -14.57
C ALA A 63 12.68 -7.32 -14.20
N SER A 64 12.95 -6.47 -13.22
CA SER A 64 14.30 -6.19 -12.72
C SER A 64 14.78 -7.19 -11.65
N GLY A 65 13.87 -7.98 -11.09
CA GLY A 65 14.15 -8.98 -10.07
C GLY A 65 13.42 -10.30 -10.32
N ASP A 66 13.76 -11.31 -9.54
CA ASP A 66 13.27 -12.68 -9.70
C ASP A 66 11.89 -12.92 -9.07
N ASP A 67 11.52 -12.15 -8.04
CA ASP A 67 10.29 -12.30 -7.27
C ASP A 67 9.52 -10.99 -7.10
N GLU A 68 10.15 -9.86 -7.47
CA GLU A 68 9.54 -8.54 -7.42
C GLU A 68 10.15 -7.59 -8.45
N SER A 69 9.40 -6.58 -8.84
CA SER A 69 9.87 -5.51 -9.73
C SER A 69 8.98 -4.29 -9.59
N SER A 70 9.55 -3.11 -9.81
CA SER A 70 8.79 -1.85 -9.83
C SER A 70 8.65 -1.34 -11.25
N LEU A 71 7.42 -1.02 -11.63
CA LEU A 71 7.10 -0.17 -12.77
C LEU A 71 7.30 1.28 -12.35
N THR A 72 8.08 2.05 -13.09
CA THR A 72 8.40 3.45 -12.79
C THR A 72 8.16 4.32 -14.02
N SER A 73 8.09 5.64 -13.81
CA SER A 73 7.84 6.60 -14.89
C SER A 73 6.51 6.34 -15.61
N ILE A 74 5.52 5.89 -14.90
CA ILE A 74 4.14 5.69 -15.34
C ILE A 74 3.28 6.87 -14.88
N ASN A 75 2.07 7.00 -15.42
CA ASN A 75 1.14 8.07 -15.05
C ASN A 75 -0.21 7.48 -14.73
N LEU A 76 -0.39 7.10 -13.46
CA LEU A 76 -1.62 6.51 -12.95
C LEU A 76 -2.56 7.61 -12.46
N GLN A 77 -3.83 7.48 -12.78
CA GLN A 77 -4.82 8.49 -12.45
C GLN A 77 -5.43 8.25 -11.08
N ASN A 78 -5.65 9.35 -10.35
CA ASN A 78 -6.35 9.29 -9.07
C ASN A 78 -7.72 8.63 -9.20
N ASN A 79 -8.10 7.86 -8.19
CA ASN A 79 -9.37 7.12 -8.12
C ASN A 79 -9.59 6.10 -9.26
N SER A 80 -8.50 5.63 -9.88
CA SER A 80 -8.53 4.60 -10.92
C SER A 80 -7.92 3.31 -10.43
N LYS A 81 -8.49 2.19 -10.84
CA LYS A 81 -8.00 0.85 -10.49
C LYS A 81 -7.13 0.29 -11.61
N TYR A 82 -6.01 -0.32 -11.26
CA TYR A 82 -5.08 -0.93 -12.19
C TYR A 82 -4.74 -2.36 -11.76
N TYR A 83 -4.44 -3.22 -12.73
CA TYR A 83 -4.25 -4.65 -12.53
C TYR A 83 -2.86 -5.04 -13.00
N GLY A 84 -2.05 -5.52 -12.07
CA GLY A 84 -0.75 -6.10 -12.35
C GLY A 84 -0.87 -7.44 -13.06
N SER A 85 0.09 -7.74 -13.92
CA SER A 85 0.16 -9.00 -14.65
C SER A 85 1.58 -9.49 -14.77
N ILE A 86 1.74 -10.81 -14.86
CA ILE A 86 3.04 -11.47 -14.95
C ILE A 86 2.98 -12.75 -15.79
N TYR A 87 4.06 -13.04 -16.50
CA TYR A 87 4.40 -14.38 -16.97
C TYR A 87 5.90 -14.64 -16.83
N LEU A 88 6.30 -15.90 -16.85
CA LEU A 88 7.67 -16.38 -16.66
C LEU A 88 8.19 -17.08 -17.90
N GLU A 89 9.51 -16.99 -18.15
CA GLU A 89 10.27 -17.78 -19.11
C GLU A 89 11.37 -18.54 -18.39
N ASP A 90 11.48 -19.84 -18.62
CA ASP A 90 12.54 -20.70 -18.09
C ASP A 90 13.82 -20.68 -18.95
N ASN A 91 14.88 -21.34 -18.47
CA ASN A 91 16.18 -21.34 -19.17
C ASN A 91 16.19 -22.10 -20.49
N VAL A 92 15.19 -22.91 -20.79
CA VAL A 92 15.05 -23.62 -22.06
C VAL A 92 14.01 -23.02 -23.00
N GLY A 93 13.34 -21.91 -22.57
CA GLY A 93 12.43 -21.13 -23.38
C GLY A 93 10.96 -21.52 -23.27
N ASN A 94 10.55 -22.34 -22.30
CA ASN A 94 9.14 -22.53 -22.01
C ASN A 94 8.56 -21.31 -21.31
N ILE A 95 7.32 -20.95 -21.65
CA ILE A 95 6.61 -19.76 -21.14
C ILE A 95 5.41 -20.20 -20.33
N SER A 96 5.23 -19.60 -19.13
CA SER A 96 4.06 -19.85 -18.30
C SER A 96 2.79 -19.22 -18.88
N ASP A 97 1.64 -19.66 -18.39
CA ASP A 97 0.43 -18.85 -18.48
C ASP A 97 0.62 -17.54 -17.74
N SER A 98 -0.10 -16.50 -18.17
CA SER A 98 -0.12 -15.20 -17.50
C SER A 98 -1.00 -15.25 -16.26
N LEU A 99 -0.55 -14.64 -15.17
CA LEU A 99 -1.30 -14.45 -13.93
C LEU A 99 -1.62 -12.97 -13.77
N TRP A 100 -2.82 -12.66 -13.29
CA TRP A 100 -3.37 -11.32 -13.10
C TRP A 100 -3.65 -11.09 -11.63
N GLY A 101 -3.35 -9.88 -11.14
CA GLY A 101 -3.69 -9.44 -9.81
C GLY A 101 -5.17 -9.10 -9.64
N ASN A 102 -5.55 -8.81 -8.42
CA ASN A 102 -6.92 -8.39 -8.07
C ASN A 102 -7.14 -6.87 -8.23
N GLY A 103 -6.05 -6.15 -8.48
CA GLY A 103 -6.00 -4.74 -8.79
C GLY A 103 -5.89 -3.81 -7.59
N ILE A 104 -5.16 -2.72 -7.79
CA ILE A 104 -4.88 -1.66 -6.82
C ILE A 104 -5.52 -0.34 -7.26
N THR A 105 -6.16 0.36 -6.34
CA THR A 105 -6.73 1.68 -6.58
C THR A 105 -5.71 2.77 -6.25
N ILE A 106 -5.54 3.73 -7.14
CA ILE A 106 -4.66 4.86 -6.91
C ILE A 106 -5.42 5.95 -6.15
N ASP A 107 -4.86 6.35 -5.01
CA ASP A 107 -5.38 7.44 -4.19
C ASP A 107 -4.28 8.48 -3.96
N LEU A 108 -4.42 9.61 -4.62
CA LEU A 108 -3.46 10.72 -4.56
C LEU A 108 -3.95 11.87 -3.65
N VAL A 109 -5.09 11.70 -3.00
CA VAL A 109 -5.71 12.73 -2.17
C VAL A 109 -5.40 12.42 -0.71
N PRO A 110 -4.74 13.32 0.02
CA PRO A 110 -4.52 13.12 1.44
C PRO A 110 -5.83 13.29 2.24
N PRO A 111 -5.92 12.68 3.44
CA PRO A 111 -7.04 12.90 4.34
C PRO A 111 -7.27 14.38 4.67
N VAL A 112 -8.53 14.75 4.80
CA VAL A 112 -8.93 16.09 5.26
C VAL A 112 -8.85 16.14 6.77
N VAL A 113 -8.21 17.20 7.27
CA VAL A 113 -8.02 17.42 8.70
C VAL A 113 -9.37 17.64 9.39
N GLY A 114 -9.58 16.94 10.48
CA GLY A 114 -10.71 17.11 11.39
C GLY A 114 -10.33 17.91 12.64
N ASP A 115 -11.12 17.78 13.68
CA ASP A 115 -10.92 18.43 14.97
C ASP A 115 -10.15 17.52 15.94
N VAL A 116 -9.29 18.11 16.75
CA VAL A 116 -8.56 17.47 17.85
C VAL A 116 -8.72 18.33 19.10
N TRP A 117 -8.98 17.71 20.26
CA TRP A 117 -9.04 18.41 21.53
C TRP A 117 -8.54 17.56 22.68
N ASP A 118 -8.09 18.27 23.73
CA ASP A 118 -7.64 17.67 24.97
C ASP A 118 -8.82 17.38 25.90
N GLY A 119 -8.84 16.22 26.52
CA GLY A 119 -9.87 15.82 27.47
C GLY A 119 -10.66 14.59 27.06
N PHE A 120 -11.43 14.10 28.03
CA PHE A 120 -12.23 12.88 27.86
C PHE A 120 -13.64 13.15 27.30
N LEU A 121 -14.18 14.36 27.52
CA LEU A 121 -15.50 14.78 27.07
C LEU A 121 -15.40 15.53 25.72
N ASP A 122 -16.56 15.88 25.17
CA ASP A 122 -16.65 16.67 23.91
C ASP A 122 -16.32 18.16 24.09
N GLU A 123 -15.58 18.50 25.13
CA GLU A 123 -15.11 19.85 25.44
C GLU A 123 -13.60 19.84 25.52
N ASP A 124 -12.98 20.83 24.87
CA ASP A 124 -11.54 21.08 24.97
C ASP A 124 -11.22 21.65 26.35
N ILE A 125 -10.25 21.07 27.04
CA ILE A 125 -9.86 21.50 28.38
C ILE A 125 -8.50 22.16 28.36
N ASP A 126 -8.40 23.37 28.93
CA ASP A 126 -7.13 24.10 29.04
C ASP A 126 -6.24 23.58 30.19
N TYR A 127 -6.83 22.90 31.17
CA TYR A 127 -6.13 22.48 32.38
C TYR A 127 -6.61 21.13 32.90
N THR A 128 -5.67 20.29 33.36
CA THR A 128 -5.97 19.07 34.09
C THR A 128 -5.25 19.07 35.45
N ALA A 129 -5.89 18.50 36.46
CA ALA A 129 -5.27 18.25 37.77
C ALA A 129 -4.51 16.90 37.81
N ASP A 130 -4.70 16.05 36.80
CA ASP A 130 -4.00 14.76 36.69
C ASP A 130 -2.67 14.96 35.98
N SER A 131 -1.58 14.65 36.67
CA SER A 131 -0.21 14.74 36.15
C SER A 131 0.31 13.42 35.63
N THR A 132 -0.50 12.36 35.64
CA THR A 132 -0.08 11.00 35.31
C THR A 132 -0.67 10.50 34.00
N GLN A 133 -1.71 11.14 33.51
CA GLN A 133 -2.38 10.78 32.27
C GLN A 133 -2.99 11.98 31.57
N LEU A 134 -2.98 11.92 30.24
CA LEU A 134 -3.69 12.86 29.36
C LEU A 134 -4.63 12.08 28.46
N PHE A 135 -5.77 12.68 28.19
CA PHE A 135 -6.73 12.19 27.19
C PHE A 135 -6.71 13.12 26.00
N MET A 136 -6.78 12.57 24.82
CA MET A 136 -7.03 13.32 23.60
C MET A 136 -8.14 12.64 22.79
N ARG A 137 -8.88 13.43 22.07
CA ARG A 137 -9.93 12.99 21.17
C ARG A 137 -9.79 13.66 19.81
N TRP A 138 -10.33 13.02 18.80
CA TRP A 138 -10.41 13.57 17.44
C TRP A 138 -11.66 13.09 16.74
N LYS A 139 -12.14 13.88 15.78
CA LYS A 139 -13.29 13.54 14.94
C LYS A 139 -13.22 14.28 13.60
N ASP A 140 -14.17 13.94 12.74
CA ASP A 140 -14.41 14.63 11.46
C ASP A 140 -13.22 14.63 10.49
N PHE A 141 -12.21 13.80 10.73
CA PHE A 141 -11.23 13.47 9.72
C PHE A 141 -11.90 12.64 8.63
N THR A 142 -11.75 13.03 7.39
CA THR A 142 -12.36 12.35 6.27
C THR A 142 -11.37 12.08 5.16
N ASP A 143 -11.63 11.06 4.38
CA ASP A 143 -10.86 10.72 3.20
C ASP A 143 -11.79 10.25 2.08
N ASN A 144 -11.38 10.41 0.83
CA ASN A 144 -12.16 9.98 -0.33
C ASN A 144 -12.22 8.45 -0.49
N GLN A 145 -11.29 7.72 0.13
CA GLN A 145 -11.29 6.26 0.17
C GLN A 145 -11.54 5.75 1.59
N ALA A 146 -10.52 5.77 2.44
CA ALA A 146 -10.63 5.38 3.84
C ALA A 146 -9.42 5.86 4.63
N ILE A 147 -9.62 6.19 5.90
CA ILE A 147 -8.53 6.39 6.85
C ILE A 147 -8.11 5.04 7.39
N ASP A 148 -6.85 4.66 7.18
CA ASP A 148 -6.31 3.37 7.63
C ASP A 148 -5.99 3.39 9.14
N TYR A 149 -5.38 4.48 9.62
CA TYR A 149 -5.04 4.65 11.04
C TYR A 149 -4.81 6.13 11.38
N TYR A 150 -4.76 6.40 12.68
CA TYR A 150 -4.32 7.67 13.23
C TYR A 150 -2.98 7.50 13.94
N GLU A 151 -2.16 8.53 13.91
CA GLU A 151 -0.97 8.63 14.76
C GLU A 151 -1.11 9.84 15.66
N THR A 152 -0.81 9.66 16.95
CA THR A 152 -0.92 10.67 17.98
C THR A 152 0.39 10.86 18.71
N SER A 153 0.69 12.07 19.13
CA SER A 153 1.87 12.41 19.92
C SER A 153 1.56 13.53 20.90
N ILE A 154 2.38 13.71 21.91
CA ILE A 154 2.26 14.80 22.90
C ILE A 154 3.57 15.57 22.98
N GLY A 155 3.45 16.89 22.97
CA GLY A 155 4.55 17.82 23.14
C GLY A 155 4.23 18.96 24.10
N THR A 156 5.27 19.68 24.51
CA THR A 156 5.13 20.89 25.35
C THR A 156 4.69 22.13 24.58
N ASN A 157 4.70 22.07 23.26
CA ASN A 157 4.20 23.07 22.33
C ASN A 157 3.94 22.45 20.95
N ASN A 158 3.35 23.20 20.04
CA ASN A 158 2.93 22.72 18.71
C ASN A 158 4.08 22.16 17.82
N ASP A 159 5.33 22.52 18.11
CA ASP A 159 6.49 22.16 17.28
C ASP A 159 7.39 21.11 17.94
N THR A 160 7.06 20.65 19.15
CA THR A 160 7.97 19.81 19.94
C THR A 160 7.28 18.55 20.46
N ILE A 161 7.63 17.42 19.91
CA ILE A 161 7.19 16.10 20.39
C ILE A 161 8.23 15.59 21.40
N ASN A 162 8.03 15.82 22.68
CA ASN A 162 9.01 15.52 23.75
C ASN A 162 8.42 14.88 24.99
N ILE A 163 7.11 14.64 25.06
CA ILE A 163 6.44 13.96 26.18
C ILE A 163 6.08 12.53 25.76
N ALA A 164 5.33 12.37 24.67
CA ALA A 164 5.04 11.07 24.09
C ALA A 164 5.31 11.09 22.59
N ASN A 165 6.10 10.14 22.10
CA ASN A 165 6.36 9.95 20.68
C ASN A 165 5.09 9.49 19.96
N TRP A 166 5.10 9.58 18.62
CA TRP A 166 4.05 9.09 17.76
C TRP A 166 3.64 7.66 18.11
N GLN A 167 2.36 7.47 18.37
CA GLN A 167 1.74 6.19 18.68
C GLN A 167 0.56 5.96 17.72
N ARG A 168 0.51 4.76 17.14
CA ARG A 168 -0.56 4.39 16.25
C ARG A 168 -1.81 4.01 17.03
N SER A 169 -2.94 4.58 16.65
CA SER A 169 -4.26 4.21 17.12
C SER A 169 -5.07 3.57 16.00
N ASN A 170 -5.64 2.42 16.27
CA ASN A 170 -6.49 1.71 15.31
C ASN A 170 -7.96 2.05 15.58
N PHE A 171 -8.56 2.86 14.70
CA PHE A 171 -10.01 3.09 14.60
C PHE A 171 -10.75 3.50 15.89
N SER A 172 -10.09 4.14 16.83
CA SER A 172 -10.77 4.81 17.94
C SER A 172 -10.73 6.32 17.76
N ASP A 173 -11.76 6.98 18.20
CA ASP A 173 -11.91 8.44 18.18
C ASP A 173 -11.25 9.11 19.41
N ASN A 174 -10.49 8.35 20.19
CA ASN A 174 -9.83 8.83 21.39
C ASN A 174 -8.62 7.97 21.78
N MET A 175 -7.74 8.54 22.56
CA MET A 175 -6.57 7.87 23.15
C MET A 175 -6.29 8.44 24.54
N GLN A 176 -5.83 7.56 25.44
CA GLN A 176 -5.24 7.90 26.72
C GLN A 176 -3.74 7.61 26.65
N ILE A 177 -2.93 8.56 27.10
CA ILE A 177 -1.46 8.45 27.20
C ILE A 177 -1.03 8.75 28.61
#